data_0c0ccd74658348d6b626d80d380d369d
#
_entry.id   0c0ccd74658348d6b626d80d380d369d
#
_cell.length_a   1.000
_cell.length_b   1.000
_cell.length_c   1.000
_cell.angle_alpha   90.00
_cell.angle_beta   90.00
_cell.angle_gamma   90.00
#
_symmetry.space_group_name_H-M   'P 1'
#
loop_
_entity.id
_entity.type
_entity.pdbx_description
1 polymer ?
#
loop_
_entity_poly.entity_id
_entity_poly.type
_entity_poly.pdbx_seq_one_letter_code
_entity_poly.pdbx_strand_id
1 'polypeptide(L)'
;MGTLIDVLRIRAHLEGYKAPLTWNESLNATLADVLYDPLLEQNIDFTLFNFQGLSFLKSLKAQANWDLFHRTTPEVVLSSDHQFLYMKETMDSLQKGSSFYPISAEDIQELLGSMTKIEQYAHSRGFDEVIFSFIPNPVAITRTESRPTNQLIVSLSKANHGRLHILDPTQVLAKGGKSYFFKSDSHWNQQGAQAWLNQLNQYLIKL
;
A
#
# COMPACT_ATOMS: atom_id res chain seq x y z
N MET A 1 14.04 24.96 9.22
CA MET A 1 12.78 25.67 9.46
C MET A 1 12.08 25.82 8.13
N GLY A 2 11.10 24.98 7.82
CA GLY A 2 10.27 25.15 6.62
C GLY A 2 9.39 26.38 6.81
N THR A 3 9.40 27.24 5.83
CA THR A 3 8.64 28.48 5.89
C THR A 3 7.23 28.26 5.35
N LEU A 4 6.29 29.15 5.62
CA LEU A 4 4.97 29.16 5.00
C LEU A 4 5.08 29.09 3.46
N ILE A 5 6.15 29.64 2.88
CA ILE A 5 6.47 29.57 1.46
C ILE A 5 6.70 28.15 0.96
N ASP A 6 7.36 27.29 1.76
CA ASP A 6 7.62 25.90 1.35
C ASP A 6 6.32 25.09 1.32
N VAL A 7 5.43 25.35 2.26
CA VAL A 7 4.08 24.76 2.30
C VAL A 7 3.27 25.15 1.07
N LEU A 8 3.33 26.43 0.66
CA LEU A 8 2.63 26.96 -0.51
C LEU A 8 3.19 26.40 -1.82
N ARG A 9 4.52 26.23 -1.91
CA ARG A 9 5.18 25.61 -3.07
C ARG A 9 4.79 24.13 -3.23
N ILE A 10 4.69 23.39 -2.13
CA ILE A 10 4.25 21.99 -2.15
C ILE A 10 2.81 21.91 -2.67
N ARG A 11 1.92 22.77 -2.20
CA ARG A 11 0.54 22.82 -2.67
C ARG A 11 0.46 23.16 -4.17
N ALA A 12 1.13 24.24 -4.60
CA ALA A 12 1.17 24.65 -5.99
C ALA A 12 1.69 23.55 -6.92
N HIS A 13 2.67 22.76 -6.46
CA HIS A 13 3.21 21.64 -7.23
C HIS A 13 2.20 20.50 -7.37
N LEU A 14 1.46 20.17 -6.29
CA LEU A 14 0.46 19.11 -6.29
C LEU A 14 -0.78 19.44 -7.14
N GLU A 15 -1.15 20.72 -7.21
CA GLU A 15 -2.30 21.19 -7.97
C GLU A 15 -1.97 21.56 -9.44
N GLY A 16 -0.71 21.39 -9.86
CA GLY A 16 -0.27 21.75 -11.22
C GLY A 16 -0.15 23.25 -11.46
N TYR A 17 -0.24 24.08 -10.43
CA TYR A 17 -0.01 25.52 -10.50
C TYR A 17 1.49 25.80 -10.75
N LYS A 18 1.79 26.65 -11.70
CA LYS A 18 3.10 27.26 -11.77
C LYS A 18 3.22 28.23 -10.59
N ALA A 19 4.09 27.88 -9.64
CA ALA A 19 4.22 28.61 -8.38
C ALA A 19 4.36 30.12 -8.59
N PRO A 20 3.62 30.94 -7.85
CA PRO A 20 3.82 32.37 -7.85
C PRO A 20 5.24 32.72 -7.43
N LEU A 21 5.82 33.67 -8.09
CA LEU A 21 7.24 34.00 -7.97
C LEU A 21 7.52 35.02 -6.86
N THR A 22 6.51 35.73 -6.41
CA THR A 22 6.63 36.77 -5.39
C THR A 22 5.95 36.41 -4.09
N TRP A 23 6.47 36.94 -2.98
CA TRP A 23 5.91 36.74 -1.64
C TRP A 23 4.45 37.21 -1.52
N ASN A 24 4.12 38.38 -2.11
CA ASN A 24 2.78 38.95 -2.06
C ASN A 24 1.77 38.15 -2.88
N GLU A 25 2.17 37.65 -4.05
CA GLU A 25 1.33 36.77 -4.87
C GLU A 25 1.05 35.44 -4.15
N SER A 26 2.06 34.90 -3.49
CA SER A 26 1.91 33.67 -2.69
C SER A 26 0.97 33.84 -1.53
N LEU A 27 1.03 34.96 -0.80
CA LEU A 27 0.14 35.27 0.32
C LEU A 27 -1.32 35.47 -0.12
N ASN A 28 -1.53 36.23 -1.20
CA ASN A 28 -2.87 36.49 -1.71
C ASN A 28 -3.53 35.23 -2.28
N ALA A 29 -2.79 34.43 -3.04
CA ALA A 29 -3.27 33.14 -3.52
C ALA A 29 -3.67 32.24 -2.35
N THR A 30 -2.83 32.18 -1.31
CA THR A 30 -3.10 31.32 -0.13
C THR A 30 -4.34 31.76 0.64
N LEU A 31 -4.50 33.04 0.88
CA LEU A 31 -5.67 33.56 1.61
C LEU A 31 -6.97 33.29 0.84
N ALA A 32 -6.96 33.52 -0.47
CA ALA A 32 -8.10 33.21 -1.31
C ALA A 32 -8.43 31.72 -1.31
N ASP A 33 -7.43 30.88 -1.50
CA ASP A 33 -7.58 29.43 -1.55
C ASP A 33 -8.03 28.84 -0.21
N VAL A 34 -7.49 29.34 0.90
CA VAL A 34 -7.88 28.90 2.25
C VAL A 34 -9.30 29.33 2.60
N LEU A 35 -9.73 30.52 2.17
CA LEU A 35 -11.08 31.03 2.49
C LEU A 35 -12.18 30.46 1.58
N TYR A 36 -11.86 30.03 0.37
CA TYR A 36 -12.86 29.62 -0.63
C TYR A 36 -12.71 28.16 -1.10
N ASP A 37 -11.79 27.40 -0.51
CA ASP A 37 -11.58 26.00 -0.90
C ASP A 37 -12.62 25.09 -0.23
N PRO A 38 -13.50 24.43 -1.00
CA PRO A 38 -14.47 23.48 -0.46
C PRO A 38 -13.83 22.23 0.18
N LEU A 39 -12.54 21.99 -0.08
CA LEU A 39 -11.75 20.91 0.51
C LEU A 39 -10.79 21.41 1.60
N LEU A 40 -11.09 22.59 2.17
CA LEU A 40 -10.23 23.27 3.14
C LEU A 40 -9.74 22.35 4.26
N GLU A 41 -10.61 21.56 4.84
CA GLU A 41 -10.29 20.66 5.93
C GLU A 41 -9.27 19.59 5.48
N GLN A 42 -9.47 18.99 4.32
CA GLN A 42 -8.54 17.99 3.76
C GLN A 42 -7.20 18.60 3.37
N ASN A 43 -7.22 19.80 2.79
CA ASN A 43 -5.99 20.50 2.38
C ASN A 43 -5.19 21.02 3.57
N ILE A 44 -5.85 21.50 4.63
CA ILE A 44 -5.18 21.86 5.88
C ILE A 44 -4.59 20.63 6.56
N ASP A 45 -5.33 19.54 6.68
CA ASP A 45 -4.83 18.29 7.24
C ASP A 45 -3.64 17.78 6.43
N PHE A 46 -3.73 17.73 5.10
CA PHE A 46 -2.63 17.29 4.25
C PHE A 46 -1.41 18.21 4.39
N THR A 47 -1.59 19.52 4.36
CA THR A 47 -0.49 20.50 4.38
C THR A 47 0.16 20.58 5.76
N LEU A 48 -0.62 20.68 6.83
CA LEU A 48 -0.12 20.78 8.19
C LEU A 48 0.52 19.48 8.67
N PHE A 49 -0.07 18.33 8.32
CA PHE A 49 0.39 17.04 8.82
C PHE A 49 1.49 16.39 7.99
N ASN A 50 1.68 16.77 6.74
CA ASN A 50 2.83 16.32 5.95
C ASN A 50 4.06 17.21 6.10
N PHE A 51 3.95 18.32 6.83
CA PHE A 51 5.09 19.14 7.17
C PHE A 51 5.97 18.44 8.21
N GLN A 52 7.24 18.21 7.88
CA GLN A 52 8.17 17.45 8.75
C GLN A 52 8.25 17.97 10.18
N GLY A 53 8.16 19.30 10.38
CA GLY A 53 8.18 19.93 11.69
C GLY A 53 6.94 19.69 12.56
N LEU A 54 5.83 19.20 11.96
CA LEU A 54 4.58 18.95 12.68
C LEU A 54 4.22 17.45 12.75
N SER A 55 5.06 16.58 12.24
CA SER A 55 4.87 15.12 12.27
C SER A 55 4.64 14.59 13.68
N PHE A 56 5.25 15.22 14.70
CA PHE A 56 5.03 14.87 16.11
C PHE A 56 3.59 15.12 16.56
N LEU A 57 2.90 16.15 16.05
CA LEU A 57 1.49 16.43 16.38
C LEU A 57 0.56 15.34 15.83
N LYS A 58 0.90 14.79 14.68
CA LYS A 58 0.18 13.65 14.10
C LYS A 58 0.28 12.42 15.01
N SER A 59 1.48 12.13 15.49
CA SER A 59 1.70 11.03 16.45
C SER A 59 0.98 11.28 17.77
N LEU A 60 1.03 12.50 18.28
CA LEU A 60 0.36 12.89 19.52
C LEU A 60 -1.18 12.77 19.39
N LYS A 61 -1.76 13.25 18.28
CA LYS A 61 -3.20 13.10 17.99
C LYS A 61 -3.59 11.63 17.90
N ALA A 62 -2.80 10.81 17.18
CA ALA A 62 -3.07 9.39 17.05
C ALA A 62 -3.00 8.68 18.40
N GLN A 63 -2.01 9.00 19.21
CA GLN A 63 -1.86 8.45 20.55
C GLN A 63 -2.99 8.89 21.49
N ALA A 64 -3.36 10.17 21.49
CA ALA A 64 -4.47 10.66 22.29
C ALA A 64 -5.82 10.01 21.86
N ASN A 65 -6.05 9.84 20.56
CA ASN A 65 -7.24 9.14 20.07
C ASN A 65 -7.28 7.68 20.53
N TRP A 66 -6.12 7.03 20.55
CA TRP A 66 -6.02 5.66 21.05
C TRP A 66 -6.17 5.57 22.56
N ASP A 67 -5.44 6.38 23.33
CA ASP A 67 -5.42 6.32 24.81
C ASP A 67 -6.77 6.71 25.43
N LEU A 68 -7.47 7.69 24.83
CA LEU A 68 -8.73 8.22 25.36
C LEU A 68 -9.97 7.50 24.79
N PHE A 69 -9.94 7.10 23.52
CA PHE A 69 -11.14 6.62 22.82
C PHE A 69 -10.99 5.22 22.25
N HIS A 70 -9.80 4.60 22.31
CA HIS A 70 -9.47 3.33 21.67
C HIS A 70 -9.84 3.30 20.17
N ARG A 71 -9.69 4.45 19.50
CA ARG A 71 -10.04 4.62 18.08
C ARG A 71 -8.78 4.76 17.22
N THR A 72 -8.79 4.04 16.11
CA THR A 72 -7.88 4.27 14.98
C THR A 72 -8.56 5.17 13.95
N THR A 73 -7.82 5.59 12.91
CA THR A 73 -8.44 6.25 11.76
C THR A 73 -9.38 5.28 11.04
N PRO A 74 -10.40 5.77 10.31
CA PRO A 74 -11.39 4.92 9.63
C PRO A 74 -10.79 3.93 8.64
N GLU A 75 -9.61 4.25 8.09
CA GLU A 75 -8.90 3.45 7.09
C GLU A 75 -8.07 2.30 7.68
N VAL A 76 -7.91 2.28 9.00
CA VAL A 76 -6.99 1.36 9.68
C VAL A 76 -7.72 0.50 10.70
N VAL A 77 -7.35 -0.77 10.76
CA VAL A 77 -7.82 -1.74 11.76
C VAL A 77 -6.63 -2.24 12.57
N LEU A 78 -6.76 -2.24 13.88
CA LEU A 78 -5.78 -2.81 14.79
C LEU A 78 -5.95 -4.33 14.86
N SER A 79 -4.83 -5.07 14.85
CA SER A 79 -4.86 -6.53 15.08
C SER A 79 -5.42 -6.86 16.46
N SER A 80 -5.97 -8.07 16.64
CA SER A 80 -6.57 -8.52 17.91
C SER A 80 -5.56 -8.54 19.07
N ASP A 81 -4.27 -8.70 18.77
CA ASP A 81 -3.18 -8.63 19.75
C ASP A 81 -2.56 -7.23 19.90
N HIS A 82 -3.16 -6.22 19.28
CA HIS A 82 -2.76 -4.82 19.33
C HIS A 82 -1.32 -4.52 18.87
N GLN A 83 -0.72 -5.41 18.07
CA GLN A 83 0.67 -5.27 17.63
C GLN A 83 0.83 -4.75 16.20
N PHE A 84 -0.22 -4.84 15.38
CA PHE A 84 -0.20 -4.47 13.97
C PHE A 84 -1.37 -3.57 13.60
N LEU A 85 -1.12 -2.66 12.68
CA LEU A 85 -2.15 -1.88 11.99
C LEU A 85 -2.30 -2.41 10.57
N TYR A 86 -3.52 -2.75 10.18
CA TYR A 86 -3.86 -3.21 8.84
C TYR A 86 -4.70 -2.16 8.13
N MET A 87 -4.51 -2.01 6.83
CA MET A 87 -5.44 -1.23 6.02
C MET A 87 -6.80 -1.93 6.00
N LYS A 88 -7.86 -1.22 6.31
CA LYS A 88 -9.22 -1.76 6.38
C LYS A 88 -9.65 -2.44 5.08
N GLU A 89 -9.31 -1.85 3.94
CA GLU A 89 -9.60 -2.42 2.62
C GLU A 89 -8.98 -3.80 2.38
N THR A 90 -7.85 -4.11 3.03
CA THR A 90 -7.22 -5.45 2.93
C THR A 90 -7.93 -6.51 3.75
N MET A 91 -8.83 -6.10 4.64
CA MET A 91 -9.62 -6.96 5.53
C MET A 91 -11.10 -7.06 5.13
N ASP A 92 -11.60 -6.13 4.32
CA ASP A 92 -13.01 -6.06 3.93
C ASP A 92 -13.32 -7.12 2.86
N SER A 93 -14.22 -8.06 3.17
CA SER A 93 -14.60 -9.11 2.23
C SER A 93 -15.41 -8.63 1.03
N LEU A 94 -15.82 -7.37 0.98
CA LEU A 94 -16.52 -6.76 -0.14
C LEU A 94 -15.56 -6.04 -1.10
N GLN A 95 -14.32 -5.80 -0.70
CA GLN A 95 -13.32 -5.10 -1.50
C GLN A 95 -12.51 -6.08 -2.36
N LYS A 96 -12.53 -5.89 -3.69
CA LYS A 96 -11.58 -6.57 -4.60
C LYS A 96 -10.16 -6.23 -4.17
N GLY A 97 -9.29 -7.22 -4.08
CA GLY A 97 -7.92 -7.04 -3.58
C GLY A 97 -7.75 -7.28 -2.08
N SER A 98 -8.83 -7.38 -1.32
CA SER A 98 -8.77 -7.86 0.06
C SER A 98 -8.35 -9.32 0.12
N SER A 99 -7.63 -9.68 1.19
CA SER A 99 -7.26 -11.08 1.46
C SER A 99 -8.46 -11.98 1.77
N PHE A 100 -9.64 -11.39 1.97
CA PHE A 100 -10.88 -12.09 2.34
C PHE A 100 -11.99 -11.96 1.30
N TYR A 101 -11.73 -11.28 0.20
CA TYR A 101 -12.67 -11.21 -0.92
C TYR A 101 -12.82 -12.59 -1.57
N PRO A 102 -14.05 -13.12 -1.72
CA PRO A 102 -14.26 -14.39 -2.39
C PRO A 102 -13.94 -14.25 -3.89
N ILE A 103 -12.90 -14.94 -4.33
CA ILE A 103 -12.45 -14.89 -5.73
C ILE A 103 -13.21 -15.92 -6.54
N SER A 104 -13.83 -15.48 -7.62
CA SER A 104 -14.53 -16.35 -8.56
C SER A 104 -13.58 -16.99 -9.60
N ALA A 105 -14.06 -18.00 -10.31
CA ALA A 105 -13.31 -18.59 -11.42
C ALA A 105 -13.12 -17.57 -12.55
N GLU A 106 -14.09 -16.70 -12.77
CA GLU A 106 -14.06 -15.61 -13.74
C GLU A 106 -12.97 -14.59 -13.40
N ASP A 107 -12.85 -14.17 -12.12
CA ASP A 107 -11.77 -13.28 -11.66
C ASP A 107 -10.38 -13.88 -11.93
N ILE A 108 -10.23 -15.20 -11.71
CA ILE A 108 -8.97 -15.91 -12.00
C ILE A 108 -8.66 -15.92 -13.51
N GLN A 109 -9.66 -16.19 -14.36
CA GLN A 109 -9.44 -16.18 -15.81
C GLN A 109 -9.14 -14.78 -16.35
N GLU A 110 -9.82 -13.74 -15.85
CA GLU A 110 -9.55 -12.35 -16.20
C GLU A 110 -8.11 -11.95 -15.83
N LEU A 111 -7.66 -12.34 -14.63
CA LEU A 111 -6.31 -12.06 -14.16
C LEU A 111 -5.25 -12.80 -15.01
N LEU A 112 -5.44 -14.09 -15.28
CA LEU A 112 -4.56 -14.86 -16.17
C LEU A 112 -4.51 -14.27 -17.59
N GLY A 113 -5.65 -13.84 -18.13
CA GLY A 113 -5.70 -13.16 -19.42
C GLY A 113 -4.90 -11.86 -19.43
N SER A 114 -4.97 -11.09 -18.36
CA SER A 114 -4.19 -9.85 -18.19
C SER A 114 -2.69 -10.12 -18.06
N MET A 115 -2.31 -11.12 -17.28
CA MET A 115 -0.91 -11.56 -17.14
C MET A 115 -0.33 -12.03 -18.47
N THR A 116 -1.10 -12.81 -19.25
CA THR A 116 -0.68 -13.28 -20.59
C THR A 116 -0.44 -12.11 -21.54
N LYS A 117 -1.29 -11.07 -21.51
CA LYS A 117 -1.07 -9.86 -22.32
C LYS A 117 0.19 -9.12 -21.93
N ILE A 118 0.48 -9.02 -20.61
CA ILE A 118 1.71 -8.39 -20.10
C ILE A 118 2.94 -9.19 -20.56
N GLU A 119 2.92 -10.51 -20.46
CA GLU A 119 4.00 -11.38 -20.93
C GLU A 119 4.24 -11.20 -22.42
N GLN A 120 3.20 -11.29 -23.27
CA GLN A 120 3.29 -11.07 -24.71
C GLN A 120 3.87 -9.70 -25.05
N TYR A 121 3.42 -8.65 -24.33
CA TYR A 121 3.96 -7.31 -24.53
C TYR A 121 5.45 -7.24 -24.16
N ALA A 122 5.86 -7.82 -23.03
CA ALA A 122 7.26 -7.85 -22.62
C ALA A 122 8.15 -8.59 -23.65
N HIS A 123 7.72 -9.76 -24.12
CA HIS A 123 8.43 -10.50 -25.17
C HIS A 123 8.55 -9.66 -26.46
N SER A 124 7.51 -8.93 -26.86
CA SER A 124 7.55 -8.02 -28.02
C SER A 124 8.56 -6.89 -27.86
N ARG A 125 9.00 -6.59 -26.61
CA ARG A 125 10.01 -5.58 -26.26
C ARG A 125 11.41 -6.19 -26.04
N GLY A 126 11.58 -7.49 -26.25
CA GLY A 126 12.86 -8.17 -26.15
C GLY A 126 13.21 -8.68 -24.75
N PHE A 127 12.25 -8.80 -23.86
CA PHE A 127 12.44 -9.53 -22.60
C PHE A 127 12.29 -11.03 -22.85
N ASP A 128 13.22 -11.80 -22.38
CA ASP A 128 13.22 -13.28 -22.58
C ASP A 128 12.26 -13.97 -21.63
N GLU A 129 12.17 -13.48 -20.38
CA GLU A 129 11.37 -14.09 -19.32
C GLU A 129 10.55 -13.04 -18.55
N VAL A 130 9.35 -13.43 -18.12
CA VAL A 130 8.46 -12.61 -17.29
C VAL A 130 7.99 -13.41 -16.08
N ILE A 131 8.34 -12.96 -14.90
CA ILE A 131 7.97 -13.61 -13.64
C ILE A 131 6.96 -12.74 -12.89
N PHE A 132 5.81 -13.31 -12.59
CA PHE A 132 4.79 -12.65 -11.77
C PHE A 132 4.93 -13.08 -10.31
N SER A 133 5.04 -12.10 -9.41
CA SER A 133 5.08 -12.38 -7.97
C SER A 133 3.98 -11.60 -7.26
N PHE A 134 3.11 -12.30 -6.57
CA PHE A 134 2.00 -11.72 -5.82
C PHE A 134 2.36 -11.67 -4.34
N ILE A 135 2.60 -10.46 -3.86
CA ILE A 135 2.94 -10.26 -2.45
C ILE A 135 1.65 -10.27 -1.63
N PRO A 136 1.51 -11.20 -0.67
CA PRO A 136 0.32 -11.25 0.17
C PRO A 136 0.25 -10.03 1.08
N ASN A 137 -0.96 -9.54 1.34
CA ASN A 137 -1.18 -8.51 2.34
C ASN A 137 -0.68 -8.98 3.72
N PRO A 138 -0.09 -8.12 4.55
CA PRO A 138 0.40 -8.49 5.89
C PRO A 138 -0.63 -9.26 6.72
N VAL A 139 -1.91 -8.85 6.65
CA VAL A 139 -3.00 -9.52 7.38
C VAL A 139 -3.15 -11.00 7.02
N ALA A 140 -2.82 -11.39 5.80
CA ALA A 140 -2.88 -12.80 5.39
C ALA A 140 -1.82 -13.68 6.07
N ILE A 141 -0.71 -13.06 6.51
CA ILE A 141 0.46 -13.73 7.11
C ILE A 141 0.50 -13.56 8.63
N THR A 142 0.26 -12.33 9.12
CA THR A 142 0.57 -11.94 10.51
C THR A 142 -0.61 -12.05 11.48
N ARG A 143 -1.81 -12.26 10.95
CA ARG A 143 -3.03 -12.33 11.76
C ARG A 143 -3.01 -13.52 12.74
N THR A 144 -3.69 -13.35 13.84
CA THR A 144 -3.91 -14.41 14.86
C THR A 144 -5.29 -15.06 14.74
N GLU A 145 -6.14 -14.51 13.90
CA GLU A 145 -7.53 -14.98 13.71
C GLU A 145 -7.60 -16.15 12.72
N SER A 146 -8.54 -17.06 12.95
CA SER A 146 -8.72 -18.28 12.14
C SER A 146 -9.49 -18.09 10.82
N ARG A 147 -9.84 -16.85 10.46
CA ARG A 147 -10.60 -16.57 9.24
C ARG A 147 -9.80 -16.98 7.99
N PRO A 148 -10.32 -17.82 7.10
CA PRO A 148 -9.59 -18.25 5.90
C PRO A 148 -9.39 -17.08 4.93
N THR A 149 -8.23 -17.04 4.27
CA THR A 149 -7.96 -16.13 3.15
C THR A 149 -8.51 -16.69 1.85
N ASN A 150 -8.59 -15.85 0.83
CA ASN A 150 -9.19 -16.16 -0.47
C ASN A 150 -8.38 -17.12 -1.37
N GLN A 151 -7.20 -17.57 -0.94
CA GLN A 151 -6.37 -18.53 -1.69
C GLN A 151 -6.06 -18.11 -3.14
N LEU A 152 -5.97 -16.80 -3.44
CA LEU A 152 -5.75 -16.26 -4.79
C LEU A 152 -4.59 -16.94 -5.51
N ILE A 153 -3.41 -16.98 -4.89
CA ILE A 153 -2.19 -17.50 -5.53
C ILE A 153 -2.31 -18.99 -5.81
N VAL A 154 -2.90 -19.75 -4.90
CA VAL A 154 -3.16 -21.19 -5.08
C VAL A 154 -4.09 -21.44 -6.25
N SER A 155 -5.18 -20.65 -6.34
CA SER A 155 -6.17 -20.75 -7.43
C SER A 155 -5.55 -20.36 -8.78
N LEU A 156 -4.77 -19.28 -8.82
CA LEU A 156 -4.01 -18.86 -10.00
C LEU A 156 -3.04 -19.94 -10.47
N SER A 157 -2.24 -20.50 -9.57
CA SER A 157 -1.26 -21.54 -9.90
C SER A 157 -1.92 -22.80 -10.48
N LYS A 158 -3.07 -23.19 -9.93
CA LYS A 158 -3.86 -24.31 -10.47
C LYS A 158 -4.39 -24.02 -11.87
N ALA A 159 -4.99 -22.83 -12.09
CA ALA A 159 -5.59 -22.47 -13.38
C ALA A 159 -4.52 -22.13 -14.44
N ASN A 160 -3.34 -21.74 -14.06
CA ASN A 160 -2.23 -21.40 -14.94
C ASN A 160 -1.68 -22.62 -15.73
N HIS A 161 -1.80 -23.82 -15.19
CA HIS A 161 -1.25 -25.06 -15.80
C HIS A 161 0.22 -24.93 -16.24
N GLY A 162 1.02 -24.16 -15.56
CA GLY A 162 2.44 -23.97 -15.85
C GLY A 162 2.79 -23.09 -17.06
N ARG A 163 1.83 -22.34 -17.61
CA ARG A 163 2.06 -21.47 -18.79
C ARG A 163 2.83 -20.20 -18.47
N LEU A 164 2.58 -19.61 -17.32
CA LEU A 164 3.22 -18.37 -16.85
C LEU A 164 4.12 -18.68 -15.66
N HIS A 165 5.20 -17.95 -15.52
CA HIS A 165 6.07 -18.05 -14.35
C HIS A 165 5.45 -17.27 -13.19
N ILE A 166 4.88 -17.99 -12.21
CA ILE A 166 4.25 -17.42 -11.02
C ILE A 166 5.09 -17.82 -9.80
N LEU A 167 5.65 -16.81 -9.13
CA LEU A 167 6.38 -16.96 -7.88
C LEU A 167 5.46 -16.68 -6.70
N ASP A 168 5.22 -17.68 -5.86
CA ASP A 168 4.46 -17.55 -4.61
C ASP A 168 5.39 -17.35 -3.40
N PRO A 169 5.47 -16.16 -2.82
CA PRO A 169 6.30 -15.90 -1.64
C PRO A 169 5.59 -16.21 -0.31
N THR A 170 4.34 -16.65 -0.34
CA THR A 170 3.52 -16.81 0.87
C THR A 170 4.20 -17.65 1.93
N GLN A 171 4.75 -18.81 1.55
CA GLN A 171 5.41 -19.71 2.52
C GLN A 171 6.70 -19.12 3.07
N VAL A 172 7.49 -18.43 2.26
CA VAL A 172 8.74 -17.79 2.69
C VAL A 172 8.44 -16.66 3.65
N LEU A 173 7.44 -15.82 3.34
CA LEU A 173 7.01 -14.73 4.22
C LEU A 173 6.36 -15.24 5.50
N ALA A 174 5.59 -16.33 5.43
CA ALA A 174 4.98 -16.96 6.60
C ALA A 174 6.01 -17.51 7.61
N LYS A 175 7.18 -17.99 7.14
CA LYS A 175 8.27 -18.44 8.03
C LYS A 175 8.78 -17.32 8.94
N GLY A 176 8.90 -16.11 8.43
CA GLY A 176 9.29 -14.95 9.24
C GLY A 176 8.11 -14.36 10.02
N GLY A 177 6.89 -14.62 9.56
CA GLY A 177 5.66 -14.13 10.19
C GLY A 177 5.72 -12.63 10.45
N LYS A 178 5.37 -12.24 11.66
CA LYS A 178 5.33 -10.82 12.10
C LYS A 178 6.66 -10.09 11.97
N SER A 179 7.80 -10.79 12.06
CA SER A 179 9.13 -10.15 11.98
C SER A 179 9.48 -9.62 10.60
N TYR A 180 8.77 -10.06 9.55
CA TYR A 180 9.02 -9.67 8.16
C TYR A 180 8.20 -8.47 7.69
N PHE A 181 7.33 -7.92 8.55
CA PHE A 181 6.47 -6.80 8.19
C PHE A 181 6.65 -5.62 9.14
N PHE A 182 6.38 -4.42 8.65
CA PHE A 182 6.26 -3.24 9.51
C PHE A 182 4.96 -3.33 10.31
N LYS A 183 4.99 -2.87 11.56
CA LYS A 183 3.83 -2.94 12.46
C LYS A 183 2.72 -1.93 12.12
N SER A 184 3.10 -0.81 11.53
CA SER A 184 2.20 0.32 11.23
C SER A 184 2.09 0.61 9.73
N ASP A 185 2.52 -0.33 8.89
CA ASP A 185 2.53 -0.17 7.45
C ASP A 185 2.11 -1.49 6.78
N SER A 186 1.47 -1.40 5.63
CA SER A 186 1.04 -2.55 4.83
C SER A 186 2.18 -3.23 4.05
N HIS A 187 3.42 -2.83 4.27
CA HIS A 187 4.58 -3.37 3.54
C HIS A 187 5.40 -4.32 4.39
N TRP A 188 6.12 -5.21 3.70
CA TRP A 188 7.23 -5.95 4.31
C TRP A 188 8.38 -5.00 4.70
N ASN A 189 9.15 -5.40 5.68
CA ASN A 189 10.39 -4.71 6.05
C ASN A 189 11.59 -5.26 5.26
N GLN A 190 12.79 -4.79 5.57
CA GLN A 190 14.02 -5.23 4.90
C GLN A 190 14.23 -6.76 4.97
N GLN A 191 13.88 -7.40 6.09
CA GLN A 191 14.03 -8.85 6.25
C GLN A 191 13.05 -9.61 5.35
N GLY A 192 11.79 -9.17 5.26
CA GLY A 192 10.79 -9.73 4.36
C GLY A 192 11.18 -9.57 2.90
N ALA A 193 11.66 -8.38 2.51
CA ALA A 193 12.15 -8.11 1.17
C ALA A 193 13.36 -9.00 0.82
N GLN A 194 14.31 -9.18 1.73
CA GLN A 194 15.46 -10.05 1.53
C GLN A 194 15.06 -11.53 1.39
N ALA A 195 14.10 -11.98 2.17
CA ALA A 195 13.59 -13.34 2.09
C ALA A 195 12.95 -13.62 0.70
N TRP A 196 12.17 -12.67 0.19
CA TRP A 196 11.61 -12.73 -1.16
C TRP A 196 12.70 -12.70 -2.24
N LEU A 197 13.69 -11.80 -2.15
CA LEU A 197 14.81 -11.74 -3.11
C LEU A 197 15.58 -13.05 -3.17
N ASN A 198 15.84 -13.68 -2.03
CA ASN A 198 16.51 -14.97 -1.98
C ASN A 198 15.70 -16.06 -2.69
N GLN A 199 14.37 -16.07 -2.52
CA GLN A 199 13.48 -16.97 -3.23
C GLN A 199 13.47 -16.71 -4.73
N LEU A 200 13.40 -15.45 -5.16
CA LEU A 200 13.46 -15.05 -6.56
C LEU A 200 14.78 -15.50 -7.21
N ASN A 201 15.91 -15.28 -6.54
CA ASN A 201 17.22 -15.74 -7.04
C ASN A 201 17.28 -17.25 -7.20
N GLN A 202 16.74 -18.00 -6.23
CA GLN A 202 16.67 -19.47 -6.35
C GLN A 202 15.73 -19.92 -7.48
N TYR A 203 14.70 -19.15 -7.77
CA TYR A 203 13.79 -19.43 -8.88
C TYR A 203 14.48 -19.17 -10.23
N LEU A 204 15.16 -18.03 -10.37
CA LEU A 204 15.89 -17.65 -11.58
C LEU A 204 17.01 -18.64 -11.96
N ILE A 205 17.68 -19.24 -10.97
CA ILE A 205 18.74 -20.25 -11.24
C ILE A 205 18.17 -21.54 -11.85
N LYS A 206 16.87 -21.77 -11.71
CA LYS A 206 16.18 -22.99 -12.18
C LYS A 206 15.48 -22.82 -13.53
N LEU A 207 15.35 -21.59 -14.00
CA LEU A 207 14.88 -21.27 -15.35
C LEU A 207 15.97 -21.50 -16.38
#